data_d918d346c675a6ff947e35d87090f3c8
#
_entry.id   d918d346c675a6ff947e35d87090f3c8
#
_cell.length_a   1.000
_cell.length_b   1.000
_cell.length_c   1.000
_cell.angle_alpha   90.00
_cell.angle_beta   90.00
_cell.angle_gamma   90.00
#
_symmetry.space_group_name_H-M   'P 1'
#
loop_
_entity.id
_entity.type
_entity.pdbx_description
1 polymer ?
#
loop_
_entity_poly.entity_id
_entity_poly.type
_entity_poly.pdbx_seq_one_letter_code
_entity_poly.pdbx_strand_id
1 'polypeptide(L)' 'MRLNDTDIYRLIKACEIYKDQTGSEYMWEQYDDLINKLRAYQDNYSTET' A
#
# COMPACT_ATOMS: atom_id res chain seq x y z
N MET A 1 -5.20 -4.26 16.46
CA MET A 1 -6.03 -3.31 15.70
C MET A 1 -5.85 -3.55 14.21
N ARG A 2 -6.94 -3.60 13.49
CA ARG A 2 -6.89 -3.80 12.04
C ARG A 2 -7.06 -2.49 11.30
N LEU A 3 -6.43 -2.44 10.14
CA LEU A 3 -6.62 -1.30 9.25
C LEU A 3 -7.96 -1.45 8.53
N ASN A 4 -8.64 -0.35 8.31
CA ASN A 4 -9.85 -0.37 7.49
C ASN A 4 -9.50 0.04 6.06
N ASP A 5 -10.50 0.00 5.19
CA ASP A 5 -10.27 0.29 3.78
C ASP A 5 -9.71 1.70 3.56
N THR A 6 -10.17 2.65 4.34
CA THR A 6 -9.69 4.02 4.23
C THR A 6 -8.21 4.10 4.61
N ASP A 7 -7.83 3.41 5.68
CA ASP A 7 -6.43 3.40 6.10
C ASP A 7 -5.54 2.80 5.01
N ILE A 8 -5.98 1.70 4.44
CA ILE A 8 -5.21 1.02 3.41
C ILE A 8 -5.09 1.90 2.18
N TYR A 9 -6.17 2.54 1.78
CA TYR A 9 -6.15 3.44 0.64
C TYR A 9 -5.13 4.55 0.85
N ARG A 10 -5.13 5.13 2.04
CA ARG A 10 -4.19 6.22 2.35
C ARG A 10 -2.76 5.74 2.31
N LEU A 11 -2.50 4.54 2.82
CA LEU A 11 -1.15 4.00 2.80
C LEU A 11 -0.68 3.71 1.39
N ILE A 12 -1.55 3.15 0.57
CA ILE A 12 -1.21 2.88 -0.83
C ILE A 12 -0.92 4.19 -1.56
N LYS A 13 -1.76 5.18 -1.33
CA LYS A 13 -1.57 6.48 -1.96
C LYS A 13 -0.24 7.09 -1.57
N ALA A 14 0.09 7.03 -0.29
CA ALA A 14 1.36 7.57 0.18
C ALA A 14 2.54 6.84 -0.45
N CYS A 15 2.43 5.53 -0.58
CA CYS A 15 3.48 4.75 -1.20
C CYS A 15 3.65 5.12 -2.67
N GLU A 16 2.54 5.32 -3.37
CA GLU A 16 2.59 5.69 -4.78
C GLU A 16 3.23 7.05 -4.97
N ILE A 17 2.88 8.00 -4.10
CA ILE A 17 3.46 9.33 -4.18
C ILE A 17 4.96 9.26 -3.93
N TYR A 18 5.36 8.49 -2.93
CA TYR A 18 6.79 8.36 -2.64
C TYR A 18 7.53 7.73 -3.81
N LYS A 19 6.97 6.68 -4.39
CA LYS A 19 7.58 6.05 -5.56
C LYS A 19 7.79 7.06 -6.67
N ASP A 20 6.80 7.90 -6.88
CA ASP A 20 6.88 8.88 -7.95
C ASP A 20 7.96 9.92 -7.70
N GLN A 21 8.21 10.22 -6.43
CA GLN A 21 9.14 11.28 -6.07
C GLN A 21 10.56 10.80 -5.83
N THR A 22 10.74 9.54 -5.47
CA THR A 22 12.03 9.09 -4.99
C THR A 22 13.11 9.00 -6.07
N GLY A 23 12.74 8.63 -7.28
CA GLY A 23 13.72 8.46 -8.34
C GLY A 23 14.68 7.29 -8.15
N SER A 24 14.51 6.51 -7.09
CA SER A 24 15.37 5.38 -6.79
C SER A 24 14.69 4.09 -7.16
N GLU A 25 15.29 3.31 -8.07
CA GLU A 25 14.71 2.02 -8.44
C GLU A 25 14.62 1.07 -7.26
N TYR A 26 15.63 1.13 -6.37
CA TYR A 26 15.61 0.27 -5.20
C TYR A 26 14.40 0.56 -4.33
N MET A 27 14.17 1.83 -4.02
CA MET A 27 13.04 2.21 -3.20
C MET A 27 11.73 1.98 -3.93
N TRP A 28 11.74 2.15 -5.23
CA TRP A 28 10.57 1.91 -6.04
C TRP A 28 10.09 0.48 -5.87
N GLU A 29 11.03 -0.48 -5.95
CA GLU A 29 10.68 -1.88 -5.77
C GLU A 29 10.21 -2.18 -4.36
N GLN A 30 10.86 -1.58 -3.37
CA GLN A 30 10.48 -1.80 -1.98
C GLN A 30 9.06 -1.35 -1.73
N TYR A 31 8.69 -0.20 -2.24
CA TYR A 31 7.36 0.34 -2.01
C TYR A 31 6.31 -0.33 -2.87
N ASP A 32 6.70 -0.79 -4.04
CA ASP A 32 5.78 -1.58 -4.86
C ASP A 32 5.40 -2.87 -4.15
N ASP A 33 6.38 -3.53 -3.55
CA ASP A 33 6.14 -4.74 -2.78
C ASP A 33 5.22 -4.44 -1.60
N LEU A 34 5.44 -3.32 -0.93
CA LEU A 34 4.60 -2.92 0.19
C LEU A 34 3.15 -2.70 -0.26
N ILE A 35 2.97 -2.06 -1.40
CA ILE A 35 1.64 -1.85 -1.94
C ILE A 35 0.95 -3.20 -2.19
N ASN A 36 1.68 -4.14 -2.74
CA ASN A 36 1.11 -5.47 -2.99
C ASN A 36 0.69 -6.14 -1.70
N LYS A 37 1.48 -5.99 -0.65
CA LYS A 37 1.12 -6.55 0.66
C LYS A 37 -0.11 -5.88 1.23
N LEU A 38 -0.22 -4.58 1.07
CA LEU A 38 -1.40 -3.85 1.53
C LEU A 38 -2.65 -4.30 0.79
N ARG A 39 -2.53 -4.53 -0.49
CA ARG A 39 -3.67 -5.01 -1.27
C ARG A 39 -4.08 -6.41 -0.85
N ALA A 40 -3.11 -7.26 -0.57
CA ALA A 40 -3.41 -8.60 -0.08
C ALA A 40 -4.08 -8.55 1.29
N TYR A 41 -3.62 -7.66 2.16
CA TYR A 41 -4.25 -7.47 3.45
C TYR A 41 -5.71 -7.04 3.28
N GLN A 42 -5.93 -6.09 2.39
CA GLN A 42 -7.29 -5.60 2.14
C GLN A 42 -8.16 -6.72 1.61
N ASP A 43 -7.64 -7.52 0.70
CA ASP A 43 -8.41 -8.60 0.11
C ASP A 43 -8.83 -9.62 1.17
N ASN A 44 -7.95 -9.84 2.16
CA ASN A 44 -8.25 -10.81 3.20
C ASN A 44 -9.23 -10.30 4.25
N TYR A 45 -9.27 -9.00 4.50
CA TYR A 45 -9.95 -8.49 5.68
C TYR A 45 -11.08 -7.53 5.40
N SER A 46 -11.33 -7.19 4.15
CA SER A 46 -12.35 -6.19 3.86
C SER A 46 -13.65 -6.80 3.36
N THR A 47 -13.76 -8.09 3.42
CA THR A 47 -14.87 -8.77 2.77
C THR A 47 -16.14 -8.81 3.57
N GLU A 48 -16.04 -8.55 4.84
CA GLU A 48 -17.21 -8.73 5.68
C GLU A 48 -18.20 -7.61 5.56
N THR A 49 -17.93 -6.65 4.79
CA THR A 49 -18.95 -5.63 4.60
C THR A 49 -20.01 -6.08 3.65
#